data_0ccf0fc9a0886f5b456452f4817456f3
#
_entry.id   0ccf0fc9a0886f5b456452f4817456f3
#
_cell.length_a   1.000
_cell.length_b   1.000
_cell.length_c   1.000
_cell.angle_alpha   90.00
_cell.angle_beta   90.00
_cell.angle_gamma   90.00
#
_symmetry.space_group_name_H-M   'P 1'
#
loop_
_entity.id
_entity.type
_entity.pdbx_description
1 polymer ?
#
loop_
_entity_poly.entity_id
_entity_poly.type
_entity_poly.pdbx_seq_one_letter_code
_entity_poly.pdbx_strand_id
1 'polypeptide(L)'
;GFSENHIVPPILAMDDAEMVCNSGNALTPAVMSTKDMGADPTRMAVLLYTSAGICAENKALEAELRYLRASKAGHVSEAQDARVEQKRWAGIAAERQYAGYQLFANRWEAKYKYKLGDSCPTMRNDLDQTVYLLGMVSGLQAMTNDINSGGAVNVPKDIAGIVERGMACLDNEKFWGAPMATRAVIWTLLPGAGDGKPEPYATMKESMQIGEKKGVRLSHALYAVAAQASGDDAKLRDAFRSYAAATGEDKPANPQFRLIDKMAGLMVR
;
A
#
# COMPACT_ATOMS: atom_id res chain seq x y z
N GLY A 1 -3.82 -20.07 -10.59
CA GLY A 1 -3.42 -21.37 -11.11
C GLY A 1 -2.38 -22.08 -10.26
N PHE A 2 -2.05 -23.30 -10.64
CA PHE A 2 -1.04 -24.11 -9.92
C PHE A 2 0.30 -23.38 -9.80
N SER A 3 0.76 -22.74 -10.86
CA SER A 3 2.01 -21.98 -10.89
C SER A 3 2.02 -20.82 -9.88
N GLU A 4 0.93 -20.06 -9.75
CA GLU A 4 0.87 -18.94 -8.81
C GLU A 4 0.92 -19.40 -7.35
N ASN A 5 0.22 -20.48 -7.01
CA ASN A 5 0.24 -21.03 -5.65
C ASN A 5 1.64 -21.47 -5.20
N HIS A 6 2.53 -21.77 -6.13
CA HIS A 6 3.91 -22.18 -5.84
C HIS A 6 4.93 -21.06 -6.01
N ILE A 7 4.65 -20.05 -6.81
CA ILE A 7 5.58 -18.94 -7.08
C ILE A 7 5.35 -17.76 -6.15
N VAL A 8 4.10 -17.39 -5.89
CA VAL A 8 3.80 -16.19 -5.08
C VAL A 8 4.29 -16.31 -3.63
N PRO A 9 4.08 -17.43 -2.89
CA PRO A 9 4.56 -17.50 -1.51
C PRO A 9 6.07 -17.33 -1.35
N PRO A 10 6.95 -17.95 -2.17
CA PRO A 10 8.37 -17.65 -2.13
C PRO A 10 8.72 -16.19 -2.37
N ILE A 11 8.02 -15.50 -3.27
CA ILE A 11 8.24 -14.07 -3.53
C ILE A 11 7.86 -13.24 -2.30
N LEU A 12 6.76 -13.54 -1.64
CA LEU A 12 6.35 -12.87 -0.40
C LEU A 12 7.35 -13.06 0.75
N ALA A 13 8.12 -14.15 0.71
CA ALA A 13 9.16 -14.44 1.69
C ALA A 13 10.53 -13.78 1.37
N MET A 14 10.67 -13.12 0.22
CA MET A 14 11.90 -12.39 -0.13
C MET A 14 12.10 -11.16 0.75
N ASP A 15 13.36 -10.86 1.07
CA ASP A 15 13.71 -9.68 1.85
C ASP A 15 14.53 -8.62 1.08
N ASP A 16 14.74 -8.84 -0.21
CA ASP A 16 15.40 -7.89 -1.14
C ASP A 16 14.35 -7.06 -1.89
N ALA A 17 13.93 -5.97 -1.25
CA ALA A 17 12.94 -5.05 -1.82
C ALA A 17 13.45 -4.36 -3.10
N GLU A 18 14.76 -4.07 -3.21
CA GLU A 18 15.33 -3.44 -4.39
C GLU A 18 15.27 -4.38 -5.60
N MET A 19 15.62 -5.66 -5.41
CA MET A 19 15.46 -6.66 -6.46
C MET A 19 14.01 -6.78 -6.91
N VAL A 20 13.06 -6.78 -5.98
CA VAL A 20 11.63 -6.85 -6.31
C VAL A 20 11.16 -5.60 -7.04
N CYS A 21 11.63 -4.40 -6.67
CA CYS A 21 11.37 -3.17 -7.41
C CYS A 21 11.81 -3.28 -8.88
N ASN A 22 13.05 -3.71 -9.10
CA ASN A 22 13.60 -3.87 -10.44
C ASN A 22 12.88 -4.96 -11.24
N SER A 23 12.58 -6.09 -10.60
CA SER A 23 11.83 -7.20 -11.20
C SER A 23 10.40 -6.82 -11.54
N GLY A 24 9.72 -6.06 -10.66
CA GLY A 24 8.36 -5.58 -10.88
C GLY A 24 8.23 -4.80 -12.18
N ASN A 25 9.17 -3.90 -12.45
CA ASN A 25 9.18 -3.11 -13.67
C ASN A 25 9.41 -3.97 -14.93
N ALA A 26 10.31 -4.95 -14.85
CA ALA A 26 10.69 -5.78 -15.99
C ALA A 26 9.71 -6.94 -16.25
N LEU A 27 9.20 -7.57 -15.19
CA LEU A 27 8.43 -8.81 -15.29
C LEU A 27 6.92 -8.59 -15.46
N THR A 28 6.38 -7.44 -15.07
CA THR A 28 4.94 -7.20 -15.18
C THR A 28 4.42 -7.40 -16.61
N PRO A 29 5.04 -6.84 -17.67
CA PRO A 29 4.60 -7.10 -19.04
C PRO A 29 4.69 -8.58 -19.44
N ALA A 30 5.74 -9.27 -19.03
CA ALA A 30 5.92 -10.71 -19.32
C ALA A 30 4.86 -11.56 -18.62
N VAL A 31 4.57 -11.28 -17.37
CA VAL A 31 3.51 -11.97 -16.61
C VAL A 31 2.13 -11.70 -17.22
N MET A 32 1.85 -10.47 -17.62
CA MET A 32 0.59 -10.12 -18.25
C MET A 32 0.39 -10.82 -19.60
N SER A 33 1.46 -11.05 -20.38
CA SER A 33 1.36 -11.75 -21.65
C SER A 33 0.94 -13.22 -21.51
N THR A 34 1.12 -13.84 -20.33
CA THR A 34 0.67 -15.23 -20.09
C THR A 34 -0.85 -15.39 -20.16
N LYS A 35 -1.60 -14.29 -20.05
CA LYS A 35 -3.06 -14.29 -20.22
C LYS A 35 -3.46 -14.80 -21.62
N ASP A 36 -2.70 -14.43 -22.63
CA ASP A 36 -2.96 -14.84 -24.01
C ASP A 36 -2.70 -16.35 -24.21
N MET A 37 -1.99 -16.97 -23.27
CA MET A 37 -1.72 -18.42 -23.23
C MET A 37 -2.73 -19.18 -22.36
N GLY A 38 -3.82 -18.51 -21.93
CA GLY A 38 -4.87 -19.12 -21.11
C GLY A 38 -4.55 -19.23 -19.61
N ALA A 39 -3.46 -18.62 -19.15
CA ALA A 39 -3.15 -18.55 -17.72
C ALA A 39 -3.92 -17.41 -17.04
N ASP A 40 -4.12 -17.50 -15.73
CA ASP A 40 -4.63 -16.40 -14.90
C ASP A 40 -3.46 -15.77 -14.12
N PRO A 41 -2.86 -14.68 -14.60
CA PRO A 41 -1.70 -14.07 -13.97
C PRO A 41 -2.08 -13.07 -12.86
N THR A 42 -3.35 -12.94 -12.49
CA THR A 42 -3.85 -11.81 -11.70
C THR A 42 -3.15 -11.66 -10.36
N ARG A 43 -3.00 -12.74 -9.59
CA ARG A 43 -2.37 -12.66 -8.26
C ARG A 43 -0.92 -12.17 -8.34
N MET A 44 -0.16 -12.72 -9.27
CA MET A 44 1.21 -12.31 -9.52
C MET A 44 1.29 -10.86 -10.01
N ALA A 45 0.45 -10.51 -10.96
CA ALA A 45 0.43 -9.15 -11.54
C ALA A 45 0.03 -8.11 -10.48
N VAL A 46 -0.94 -8.37 -9.63
CA VAL A 46 -1.30 -7.48 -8.52
C VAL A 46 -0.11 -7.26 -7.58
N LEU A 47 0.60 -8.33 -7.20
CA LEU A 47 1.79 -8.23 -6.37
C LEU A 47 2.89 -7.40 -7.03
N LEU A 48 3.15 -7.60 -8.33
CA LEU A 48 4.16 -6.86 -9.07
C LEU A 48 3.80 -5.37 -9.23
N TYR A 49 2.56 -5.05 -9.57
CA TYR A 49 2.09 -3.67 -9.65
C TYR A 49 2.15 -2.96 -8.30
N THR A 50 1.73 -3.62 -7.23
CA THR A 50 1.81 -3.09 -5.88
C THR A 50 3.25 -2.76 -5.50
N SER A 51 4.17 -3.69 -5.74
CA SER A 51 5.60 -3.50 -5.46
C SER A 51 6.19 -2.36 -6.28
N ALA A 52 5.92 -2.34 -7.60
CA ALA A 52 6.39 -1.29 -8.48
C ALA A 52 5.82 0.09 -8.10
N GLY A 53 4.59 0.14 -7.62
CA GLY A 53 3.96 1.35 -7.13
C GLY A 53 4.64 1.87 -5.85
N ILE A 54 4.90 1.02 -4.88
CA ILE A 54 5.59 1.40 -3.63
C ILE A 54 7.02 1.86 -3.91
N CYS A 55 7.71 1.26 -4.87
CA CYS A 55 9.05 1.67 -5.26
C CYS A 55 9.06 3.09 -5.86
N ALA A 56 8.07 3.44 -6.67
CA ALA A 56 7.89 4.79 -7.19
C ALA A 56 7.50 5.78 -6.08
N GLU A 57 6.65 5.35 -5.15
CA GLU A 57 6.25 6.13 -3.97
C GLU A 57 7.46 6.45 -3.08
N ASN A 58 8.38 5.51 -2.88
CA ASN A 58 9.63 5.76 -2.15
C ASN A 58 10.49 6.84 -2.84
N LYS A 59 10.57 6.84 -4.17
CA LYS A 59 11.26 7.90 -4.92
C LYS A 59 10.56 9.25 -4.78
N ALA A 60 9.25 9.30 -4.73
CA ALA A 60 8.49 10.50 -4.45
C ALA A 60 8.80 11.05 -3.05
N LEU A 61 8.89 10.17 -2.04
CA LEU A 61 9.26 10.54 -0.67
C LEU A 61 10.68 11.09 -0.59
N GLU A 62 11.65 10.47 -1.27
CA GLU A 62 13.02 10.99 -1.34
C GLU A 62 13.07 12.41 -1.95
N ALA A 63 12.32 12.65 -3.02
CA ALA A 63 12.21 13.96 -3.63
C ALA A 63 11.54 14.97 -2.71
N GLU A 64 10.51 14.58 -1.95
CA GLU A 64 9.88 15.43 -0.96
C GLU A 64 10.83 15.84 0.16
N LEU A 65 11.64 14.91 0.65
CA LEU A 65 12.67 15.21 1.66
C LEU A 65 13.72 16.20 1.12
N ARG A 66 14.13 16.07 -0.14
CA ARG A 66 15.01 17.05 -0.80
C ARG A 66 14.35 18.41 -0.92
N TYR A 67 13.08 18.47 -1.30
CA TYR A 67 12.32 19.71 -1.33
C TYR A 67 12.30 20.41 0.03
N LEU A 68 11.99 19.68 1.10
CA LEU A 68 11.92 20.23 2.45
C LEU A 68 13.29 20.79 2.92
N ARG A 69 14.37 20.06 2.64
CA ARG A 69 15.73 20.52 2.97
C ARG A 69 16.13 21.77 2.19
N ALA A 70 15.90 21.79 0.88
CA ALA A 70 16.21 22.92 0.01
C ALA A 70 15.37 24.16 0.38
N SER A 71 14.08 23.97 0.66
CA SER A 71 13.20 25.06 1.11
C SER A 71 13.68 25.66 2.42
N LYS A 72 14.05 24.83 3.38
CA LYS A 72 14.56 25.29 4.69
C LYS A 72 15.90 26.04 4.55
N ALA A 73 16.73 25.63 3.60
CA ALA A 73 18.01 26.28 3.31
C ALA A 73 17.88 27.53 2.43
N GLY A 74 16.69 27.86 1.93
CA GLY A 74 16.47 28.98 1.02
C GLY A 74 16.95 28.76 -0.42
N HIS A 75 17.21 27.50 -0.80
CA HIS A 75 17.63 27.10 -2.15
C HIS A 75 16.41 26.92 -3.05
N VAL A 76 15.84 28.02 -3.56
CA VAL A 76 14.55 28.06 -4.26
C VAL A 76 14.55 27.19 -5.51
N SER A 77 15.59 27.29 -6.35
CA SER A 77 15.67 26.52 -7.60
C SER A 77 15.71 25.01 -7.35
N GLU A 78 16.54 24.57 -6.41
CA GLU A 78 16.64 23.16 -6.00
C GLU A 78 15.31 22.66 -5.41
N ALA A 79 14.64 23.49 -4.59
CA ALA A 79 13.33 23.16 -4.04
C ALA A 79 12.28 22.98 -5.13
N GLN A 80 12.26 23.85 -6.14
CA GLN A 80 11.34 23.73 -7.28
C GLN A 80 11.59 22.46 -8.08
N ASP A 81 12.82 22.13 -8.39
CA ASP A 81 13.19 20.92 -9.12
C ASP A 81 12.78 19.65 -8.34
N ALA A 82 13.05 19.63 -7.04
CA ALA A 82 12.66 18.53 -6.17
C ALA A 82 11.13 18.35 -6.09
N ARG A 83 10.37 19.46 -6.08
CA ARG A 83 8.89 19.40 -6.10
C ARG A 83 8.36 18.82 -7.40
N VAL A 84 8.92 19.22 -8.55
CA VAL A 84 8.56 18.67 -9.85
C VAL A 84 8.82 17.17 -9.89
N GLU A 85 9.98 16.74 -9.41
CA GLU A 85 10.34 15.33 -9.35
C GLU A 85 9.43 14.53 -8.41
N GLN A 86 9.10 15.08 -7.26
CA GLN A 86 8.15 14.46 -6.31
C GLN A 86 6.79 14.23 -6.95
N LYS A 87 6.21 15.22 -7.63
CA LYS A 87 4.93 15.09 -8.33
C LYS A 87 4.99 14.06 -9.45
N ARG A 88 6.08 14.03 -10.21
CA ARG A 88 6.28 13.05 -11.27
C ARG A 88 6.27 11.62 -10.74
N TRP A 89 7.03 11.35 -9.69
CA TRP A 89 7.08 10.01 -9.09
C TRP A 89 5.78 9.62 -8.40
N ALA A 90 5.09 10.56 -7.77
CA ALA A 90 3.76 10.33 -7.22
C ALA A 90 2.76 9.92 -8.31
N GLY A 91 2.79 10.57 -9.48
CA GLY A 91 1.98 10.18 -10.64
C GLY A 91 2.30 8.78 -11.16
N ILE A 92 3.58 8.41 -11.24
CA ILE A 92 4.01 7.07 -11.64
C ILE A 92 3.53 6.01 -10.62
N ALA A 93 3.65 6.31 -9.33
CA ALA A 93 3.14 5.44 -8.28
C ALA A 93 1.63 5.24 -8.41
N ALA A 94 0.87 6.32 -8.59
CA ALA A 94 -0.57 6.28 -8.77
C ALA A 94 -0.99 5.44 -9.97
N GLU A 95 -0.32 5.58 -11.13
CA GLU A 95 -0.60 4.76 -12.33
C GLU A 95 -0.42 3.27 -12.06
N ARG A 96 0.70 2.88 -11.46
CA ARG A 96 1.02 1.47 -11.18
C ARG A 96 0.06 0.88 -10.15
N GLN A 97 -0.22 1.61 -9.09
CA GLN A 97 -1.13 1.17 -8.01
C GLN A 97 -2.57 1.08 -8.52
N TYR A 98 -3.01 2.03 -9.35
CA TYR A 98 -4.34 1.99 -9.94
C TYR A 98 -4.49 0.84 -10.94
N ALA A 99 -3.49 0.58 -11.77
CA ALA A 99 -3.48 -0.57 -12.67
C ALA A 99 -3.60 -1.90 -11.90
N GLY A 100 -2.85 -2.06 -10.81
CA GLY A 100 -2.95 -3.21 -9.92
C GLY A 100 -4.32 -3.35 -9.26
N TYR A 101 -4.88 -2.24 -8.78
CA TYR A 101 -6.23 -2.21 -8.20
C TYR A 101 -7.31 -2.62 -9.22
N GLN A 102 -7.28 -2.07 -10.42
CA GLN A 102 -8.26 -2.38 -11.47
C GLN A 102 -8.20 -3.86 -11.87
N LEU A 103 -7.00 -4.39 -12.02
CA LEU A 103 -6.80 -5.80 -12.35
C LEU A 103 -7.36 -6.71 -11.24
N PHE A 104 -7.08 -6.38 -10.00
CA PHE A 104 -7.62 -7.05 -8.83
C PHE A 104 -9.15 -6.96 -8.80
N ALA A 105 -9.72 -5.76 -8.86
CA ALA A 105 -11.15 -5.52 -8.76
C ALA A 105 -11.92 -6.30 -9.82
N ASN A 106 -11.52 -6.20 -11.08
CA ASN A 106 -12.15 -6.90 -12.19
C ASN A 106 -12.12 -8.42 -12.00
N ARG A 107 -10.99 -8.96 -11.56
CA ARG A 107 -10.86 -10.41 -11.37
C ARG A 107 -11.67 -10.94 -10.19
N TRP A 108 -11.64 -10.23 -9.06
CA TRP A 108 -12.39 -10.63 -7.86
C TRP A 108 -13.90 -10.54 -8.07
N GLU A 109 -14.40 -9.48 -8.69
CA GLU A 109 -15.81 -9.34 -9.03
C GLU A 109 -16.28 -10.48 -9.94
N ALA A 110 -15.46 -10.84 -10.94
CA ALA A 110 -15.79 -11.96 -11.84
C ALA A 110 -15.70 -13.33 -11.13
N LYS A 111 -14.65 -13.55 -10.33
CA LYS A 111 -14.42 -14.84 -9.64
C LYS A 111 -15.44 -15.13 -8.56
N TYR A 112 -15.77 -14.13 -7.75
CA TYR A 112 -16.64 -14.26 -6.59
C TYR A 112 -18.08 -13.79 -6.83
N LYS A 113 -18.37 -13.29 -8.04
CA LYS A 113 -19.72 -12.87 -8.50
C LYS A 113 -20.38 -11.89 -7.52
N TYR A 114 -19.68 -10.82 -7.21
CA TYR A 114 -20.11 -9.74 -6.34
C TYR A 114 -19.62 -8.39 -6.87
N LYS A 115 -20.08 -7.30 -6.27
CA LYS A 115 -19.56 -5.97 -6.53
C LYS A 115 -18.64 -5.54 -5.40
N LEU A 116 -17.43 -5.11 -5.73
CA LEU A 116 -16.42 -4.73 -4.75
C LEU A 116 -16.94 -3.58 -3.85
N GLY A 117 -16.86 -3.79 -2.55
CA GLY A 117 -17.34 -2.85 -1.54
C GLY A 117 -18.80 -3.01 -1.12
N ASP A 118 -19.64 -3.73 -1.87
CA ASP A 118 -21.06 -3.93 -1.52
C ASP A 118 -21.27 -5.13 -0.59
N SER A 119 -20.45 -6.15 -0.73
CA SER A 119 -20.51 -7.35 0.11
C SER A 119 -19.14 -7.99 0.27
N CYS A 120 -19.03 -8.97 1.15
CA CYS A 120 -17.79 -9.72 1.36
C CYS A 120 -17.74 -10.96 0.48
N PRO A 121 -16.69 -11.16 -0.30
CA PRO A 121 -16.49 -12.40 -1.03
C PRO A 121 -16.15 -13.55 -0.07
N THR A 122 -16.61 -14.76 -0.38
CA THR A 122 -16.27 -15.96 0.40
C THR A 122 -14.94 -16.54 -0.08
N MET A 123 -13.85 -15.99 0.43
CA MET A 123 -12.49 -16.41 0.09
C MET A 123 -12.00 -17.49 1.05
N ARG A 124 -11.83 -18.70 0.56
CA ARG A 124 -11.32 -19.85 1.34
C ARG A 124 -9.80 -20.02 1.22
N ASN A 125 -9.20 -19.41 0.22
CA ASN A 125 -7.76 -19.47 -0.03
C ASN A 125 -7.06 -18.29 0.63
N ASP A 126 -6.05 -18.58 1.45
CA ASP A 126 -5.28 -17.54 2.17
C ASP A 126 -4.55 -16.59 1.23
N LEU A 127 -4.08 -17.09 0.09
CA LEU A 127 -3.43 -16.26 -0.92
C LEU A 127 -4.42 -15.27 -1.54
N ASP A 128 -5.65 -15.70 -1.82
CA ASP A 128 -6.70 -14.79 -2.31
C ASP A 128 -7.03 -13.70 -1.29
N GLN A 129 -7.06 -14.02 -0.01
CA GLN A 129 -7.26 -13.02 1.05
C GLN A 129 -6.09 -12.03 1.12
N THR A 130 -4.86 -12.51 0.99
CA THR A 130 -3.66 -11.66 0.98
C THR A 130 -3.67 -10.71 -0.23
N VAL A 131 -3.98 -11.23 -1.41
CA VAL A 131 -4.08 -10.41 -2.63
C VAL A 131 -5.25 -9.42 -2.54
N TYR A 132 -6.35 -9.80 -1.93
CA TYR A 132 -7.47 -8.91 -1.64
C TYR A 132 -7.02 -7.71 -0.77
N LEU A 133 -6.28 -7.97 0.31
CA LEU A 133 -5.70 -6.91 1.13
C LEU A 133 -4.79 -5.99 0.32
N LEU A 134 -3.84 -6.56 -0.42
CA LEU A 134 -2.87 -5.79 -1.20
C LEU A 134 -3.52 -4.98 -2.32
N GLY A 135 -4.51 -5.55 -2.99
CA GLY A 135 -5.27 -4.86 -4.03
C GLY A 135 -6.06 -3.67 -3.48
N MET A 136 -6.70 -3.83 -2.32
CA MET A 136 -7.44 -2.76 -1.65
C MET A 136 -6.51 -1.65 -1.18
N VAL A 137 -5.39 -1.98 -0.53
CA VAL A 137 -4.38 -0.99 -0.10
C VAL A 137 -3.80 -0.26 -1.31
N SER A 138 -3.53 -0.96 -2.42
CA SER A 138 -3.10 -0.32 -3.66
C SER A 138 -4.10 0.71 -4.18
N GLY A 139 -5.39 0.41 -4.11
CA GLY A 139 -6.43 1.37 -4.48
C GLY A 139 -6.39 2.64 -3.66
N LEU A 140 -6.24 2.52 -2.35
CA LEU A 140 -6.10 3.67 -1.44
C LEU A 140 -4.83 4.46 -1.74
N GLN A 141 -3.70 3.79 -1.93
CA GLN A 141 -2.43 4.45 -2.24
C GLN A 141 -2.46 5.14 -3.61
N ALA A 142 -3.10 4.53 -4.61
CA ALA A 142 -3.29 5.14 -5.91
C ALA A 142 -4.02 6.48 -5.79
N MET A 143 -5.08 6.53 -5.00
CA MET A 143 -5.84 7.75 -4.77
C MET A 143 -4.99 8.82 -4.05
N THR A 144 -4.27 8.45 -2.99
CA THR A 144 -3.44 9.40 -2.24
C THR A 144 -2.27 9.92 -3.08
N ASN A 145 -1.61 9.06 -3.83
CA ASN A 145 -0.51 9.46 -4.73
C ASN A 145 -0.99 10.31 -5.91
N ASP A 146 -2.19 10.05 -6.43
CA ASP A 146 -2.77 10.90 -7.46
C ASP A 146 -3.03 12.32 -6.94
N ILE A 147 -3.56 12.47 -5.73
CA ILE A 147 -3.71 13.77 -5.07
C ILE A 147 -2.34 14.46 -4.93
N ASN A 148 -1.33 13.74 -4.48
CA ASN A 148 0.05 14.26 -4.32
C ASN A 148 0.71 14.63 -5.64
N SER A 149 0.30 14.01 -6.76
CA SER A 149 0.75 14.37 -8.11
C SER A 149 0.06 15.60 -8.69
N GLY A 150 -0.99 16.10 -8.04
CA GLY A 150 -1.85 17.15 -8.54
C GLY A 150 -2.98 16.66 -9.46
N GLY A 151 -3.37 15.40 -9.34
CA GLY A 151 -4.47 14.78 -10.11
C GLY A 151 -4.08 14.32 -11.52
N ALA A 152 -2.79 14.05 -11.76
CA ALA A 152 -2.27 13.71 -13.09
C ALA A 152 -2.87 12.43 -13.69
N VAL A 153 -3.28 11.48 -12.86
CA VAL A 153 -3.83 10.17 -13.27
C VAL A 153 -5.37 10.17 -13.25
N ASN A 154 -5.94 11.02 -12.41
CA ASN A 154 -7.39 11.12 -12.21
C ASN A 154 -8.01 9.81 -11.65
N VAL A 155 -7.41 9.29 -10.60
CA VAL A 155 -7.91 8.11 -9.89
C VAL A 155 -9.28 8.41 -9.26
N PRO A 156 -10.30 7.54 -9.46
CA PRO A 156 -11.62 7.74 -8.88
C PRO A 156 -11.58 7.81 -7.36
N LYS A 157 -12.22 8.82 -6.77
CA LYS A 157 -12.21 9.04 -5.32
C LYS A 157 -13.21 8.17 -4.55
N ASP A 158 -14.15 7.54 -5.22
CA ASP A 158 -15.06 6.55 -4.64
C ASP A 158 -14.35 5.25 -4.21
N ILE A 159 -13.13 5.02 -4.68
CA ILE A 159 -12.26 3.92 -4.24
C ILE A 159 -12.10 3.94 -2.72
N ALA A 160 -11.97 5.09 -2.10
CA ALA A 160 -11.81 5.18 -0.64
C ALA A 160 -12.98 4.56 0.12
N GLY A 161 -14.22 4.81 -0.29
CA GLY A 161 -15.41 4.19 0.31
C GLY A 161 -15.49 2.68 0.05
N ILE A 162 -15.11 2.25 -1.14
CA ILE A 162 -15.02 0.82 -1.51
C ILE A 162 -14.00 0.10 -0.61
N VAL A 163 -12.82 0.67 -0.45
CA VAL A 163 -11.74 0.09 0.38
C VAL A 163 -12.15 0.07 1.85
N GLU A 164 -12.75 1.13 2.36
CA GLU A 164 -13.22 1.18 3.75
C GLU A 164 -14.20 0.04 4.05
N ARG A 165 -15.20 -0.16 3.21
CA ARG A 165 -16.16 -1.26 3.37
C ARG A 165 -15.52 -2.64 3.15
N GLY A 166 -14.68 -2.76 2.13
CA GLY A 166 -14.03 -4.02 1.78
C GLY A 166 -13.05 -4.51 2.85
N MET A 167 -12.36 -3.62 3.54
CA MET A 167 -11.43 -4.02 4.60
C MET A 167 -12.13 -4.59 5.84
N ALA A 168 -13.41 -4.34 6.03
CA ALA A 168 -14.20 -5.01 7.05
C ALA A 168 -14.39 -6.51 6.81
N CYS A 169 -14.11 -6.99 5.60
CA CYS A 169 -14.26 -8.40 5.21
C CYS A 169 -13.09 -9.29 5.65
N LEU A 170 -11.98 -8.73 6.09
CA LEU A 170 -10.78 -9.47 6.48
C LEU A 170 -10.63 -9.56 7.99
N ASP A 171 -10.04 -10.67 8.45
CA ASP A 171 -9.66 -10.87 9.84
C ASP A 171 -8.47 -9.94 10.18
N ASN A 172 -8.70 -9.01 11.11
CA ASN A 172 -7.71 -8.01 11.47
C ASN A 172 -6.48 -8.62 12.16
N GLU A 173 -6.65 -9.63 13.00
CA GLU A 173 -5.54 -10.32 13.66
C GLU A 173 -4.71 -11.13 12.67
N LYS A 174 -5.37 -11.84 11.76
CA LYS A 174 -4.70 -12.64 10.72
C LYS A 174 -3.82 -11.79 9.80
N PHE A 175 -4.25 -10.56 9.51
CA PHE A 175 -3.56 -9.64 8.61
C PHE A 175 -2.89 -8.47 9.34
N TRP A 176 -2.30 -8.74 10.49
CA TRP A 176 -1.33 -7.85 11.16
C TRP A 176 -1.91 -6.48 11.54
N GLY A 177 -3.19 -6.40 11.75
CA GLY A 177 -3.89 -5.15 12.00
C GLY A 177 -4.09 -4.25 10.76
N ALA A 178 -3.59 -4.65 9.59
CA ALA A 178 -3.62 -3.83 8.38
C ALA A 178 -5.04 -3.50 7.88
N PRO A 179 -6.04 -4.41 7.91
CA PRO A 179 -7.40 -4.07 7.50
C PRO A 179 -7.98 -2.90 8.30
N MET A 180 -7.86 -2.93 9.61
CA MET A 180 -8.41 -1.88 10.46
C MET A 180 -7.59 -0.59 10.35
N ALA A 181 -6.26 -0.68 10.24
CA ALA A 181 -5.41 0.48 9.98
C ALA A 181 -5.79 1.18 8.67
N THR A 182 -6.04 0.43 7.60
CA THR A 182 -6.48 0.96 6.31
C THR A 182 -7.81 1.70 6.43
N ARG A 183 -8.78 1.15 7.15
CA ARG A 183 -10.06 1.81 7.43
C ARG A 183 -9.85 3.12 8.20
N ALA A 184 -9.03 3.08 9.24
CA ALA A 184 -8.74 4.26 10.05
C ALA A 184 -8.05 5.37 9.24
N VAL A 185 -7.17 5.05 8.29
CA VAL A 185 -6.61 6.03 7.34
C VAL A 185 -7.74 6.76 6.61
N ILE A 186 -8.70 6.03 6.08
CA ILE A 186 -9.82 6.60 5.32
C ILE A 186 -10.69 7.50 6.20
N TRP A 187 -10.91 7.13 7.46
CA TRP A 187 -11.64 7.96 8.41
C TRP A 187 -10.97 9.32 8.67
N THR A 188 -9.66 9.41 8.52
CA THR A 188 -8.94 10.68 8.63
C THR A 188 -8.94 11.49 7.34
N LEU A 189 -9.00 10.83 6.18
CA LEU A 189 -8.85 11.47 4.87
C LEU A 189 -10.14 12.04 4.31
N LEU A 190 -11.27 11.39 4.56
CA LEU A 190 -12.56 11.77 3.99
C LEU A 190 -13.43 12.46 5.03
N PRO A 191 -13.96 13.68 4.74
CA PRO A 191 -14.93 14.33 5.59
C PRO A 191 -16.15 13.42 5.83
N GLY A 192 -16.51 13.25 7.11
CA GLY A 192 -17.65 12.43 7.52
C GLY A 192 -17.43 10.91 7.54
N ALA A 193 -16.38 10.40 6.93
CA ALA A 193 -16.10 8.96 6.93
C ALA A 193 -15.81 8.38 8.33
N GLY A 194 -15.30 9.21 9.23
CA GLY A 194 -15.03 8.86 10.63
C GLY A 194 -16.21 9.03 11.58
N ASP A 195 -17.34 9.54 11.11
CA ASP A 195 -18.50 9.81 11.96
C ASP A 195 -19.07 8.49 12.52
N GLY A 196 -19.23 8.44 13.85
CA GLY A 196 -19.68 7.22 14.53
C GLY A 196 -18.67 6.08 14.57
N LYS A 197 -17.45 6.30 14.08
CA LYS A 197 -16.34 5.34 14.13
C LYS A 197 -15.48 5.60 15.36
N PRO A 198 -14.66 4.59 15.79
CA PRO A 198 -13.64 4.80 16.81
C PRO A 198 -12.67 5.93 16.43
N GLU A 199 -11.95 6.45 17.41
CA GLU A 199 -10.92 7.47 17.13
C GLU A 199 -9.85 6.87 16.20
N PRO A 200 -9.57 7.49 15.03
CA PRO A 200 -8.75 6.87 13.99
C PRO A 200 -7.32 6.55 14.42
N TYR A 201 -6.64 7.46 15.11
CA TYR A 201 -5.25 7.27 15.51
C TYR A 201 -5.09 6.26 16.64
N ALA A 202 -6.06 6.17 17.55
CA ALA A 202 -6.10 5.10 18.55
C ALA A 202 -6.27 3.74 17.89
N THR A 203 -7.14 3.66 16.90
CA THR A 203 -7.36 2.44 16.09
C THR A 203 -6.08 2.03 15.34
N MET A 204 -5.36 2.99 14.74
CA MET A 204 -4.08 2.72 14.09
C MET A 204 -3.05 2.19 15.07
N LYS A 205 -2.96 2.75 16.28
CA LYS A 205 -2.02 2.29 17.31
C LYS A 205 -2.32 0.87 17.78
N GLU A 206 -3.59 0.51 17.97
CA GLU A 206 -3.98 -0.88 18.24
C GLU A 206 -3.57 -1.81 17.10
N SER A 207 -3.79 -1.40 15.86
CA SER A 207 -3.37 -2.16 14.68
C SER A 207 -1.85 -2.33 14.60
N MET A 208 -1.10 -1.30 14.95
CA MET A 208 0.36 -1.36 15.03
C MET A 208 0.84 -2.38 16.07
N GLN A 209 0.20 -2.47 17.23
CA GLN A 209 0.52 -3.48 18.25
C GLN A 209 0.28 -4.89 17.73
N ILE A 210 -0.80 -5.13 17.00
CA ILE A 210 -1.06 -6.41 16.34
C ILE A 210 0.03 -6.72 15.32
N GLY A 211 0.38 -5.73 14.49
CA GLY A 211 1.45 -5.86 13.48
C GLY A 211 2.80 -6.21 14.10
N GLU A 212 3.17 -5.59 15.23
CA GLU A 212 4.40 -5.92 15.95
C GLU A 212 4.42 -7.37 16.42
N LYS A 213 3.34 -7.87 16.99
CA LYS A 213 3.22 -9.26 17.44
C LYS A 213 3.35 -10.24 16.28
N LYS A 214 2.82 -9.89 15.10
CA LYS A 214 2.81 -10.73 13.91
C LYS A 214 4.07 -10.57 13.05
N GLY A 215 4.93 -9.60 13.35
CA GLY A 215 6.17 -9.34 12.61
C GLY A 215 5.96 -8.72 11.22
N VAL A 216 4.87 -7.98 11.00
CA VAL A 216 4.58 -7.24 9.78
C VAL A 216 4.13 -5.82 10.12
N ARG A 217 4.87 -4.83 9.65
CA ARG A 217 4.71 -3.42 10.07
C ARG A 217 3.94 -2.57 9.06
N LEU A 218 3.03 -3.18 8.30
CA LEU A 218 2.21 -2.45 7.34
C LEU A 218 1.31 -1.41 8.03
N SER A 219 0.79 -1.71 9.21
CA SER A 219 0.00 -0.75 10.00
C SER A 219 0.80 0.50 10.39
N HIS A 220 2.08 0.35 10.67
CA HIS A 220 2.99 1.48 10.94
C HIS A 220 3.15 2.38 9.71
N ALA A 221 3.30 1.78 8.53
CA ALA A 221 3.37 2.51 7.27
C ALA A 221 2.07 3.26 6.98
N LEU A 222 0.93 2.63 7.21
CA LEU A 222 -0.38 3.25 7.04
C LEU A 222 -0.60 4.43 8.01
N TYR A 223 -0.09 4.34 9.23
CA TYR A 223 -0.09 5.46 10.16
C TYR A 223 0.72 6.65 9.60
N ALA A 224 1.89 6.39 9.03
CA ALA A 224 2.67 7.44 8.36
C ALA A 224 1.93 8.07 7.18
N VAL A 225 1.25 7.26 6.36
CA VAL A 225 0.41 7.74 5.25
C VAL A 225 -0.70 8.68 5.75
N ALA A 226 -1.41 8.31 6.81
CA ALA A 226 -2.45 9.14 7.39
C ALA A 226 -1.90 10.47 7.94
N ALA A 227 -0.79 10.42 8.66
CA ALA A 227 -0.15 11.60 9.23
C ALA A 227 0.33 12.57 8.14
N GLN A 228 0.97 12.05 7.09
CA GLN A 228 1.43 12.84 5.95
C GLN A 228 0.26 13.49 5.20
N ALA A 229 -0.77 12.73 4.91
CA ALA A 229 -1.95 13.23 4.19
C ALA A 229 -2.74 14.27 4.98
N SER A 230 -2.74 14.18 6.31
CA SER A 230 -3.35 15.16 7.21
C SER A 230 -2.49 16.41 7.42
N GLY A 231 -1.24 16.42 6.99
CA GLY A 231 -0.29 17.50 7.25
C GLY A 231 0.08 17.64 8.72
N ASP A 232 -0.06 16.57 9.51
CA ASP A 232 0.25 16.57 10.96
C ASP A 232 1.69 16.12 11.20
N ASP A 233 2.61 17.10 11.27
CA ASP A 233 4.03 16.85 11.45
C ASP A 233 4.36 16.15 12.77
N ALA A 234 3.60 16.39 13.82
CA ALA A 234 3.80 15.73 15.12
C ALA A 234 3.49 14.24 15.03
N LYS A 235 2.37 13.89 14.37
CA LYS A 235 1.99 12.50 14.11
C LYS A 235 2.92 11.82 13.13
N LEU A 236 3.42 12.54 12.14
CA LEU A 236 4.39 11.99 11.19
C LEU A 236 5.71 11.63 11.90
N ARG A 237 6.20 12.49 12.78
CA ARG A 237 7.35 12.17 13.63
C ARG A 237 7.08 10.98 14.57
N ASP A 238 5.89 10.91 15.16
CA ASP A 238 5.47 9.77 15.97
C ASP A 238 5.42 8.47 15.16
N ALA A 239 4.93 8.53 13.92
CA ALA A 239 4.92 7.38 13.02
C ALA A 239 6.35 6.86 12.73
N PHE A 240 7.29 7.74 12.44
CA PHE A 240 8.68 7.36 12.21
C PHE A 240 9.35 6.77 13.45
N ARG A 241 9.12 7.38 14.62
CA ARG A 241 9.63 6.85 15.90
C ARG A 241 9.03 5.48 16.22
N SER A 242 7.73 5.32 16.05
CA SER A 242 7.03 4.06 16.30
C SER A 242 7.53 2.94 15.38
N TYR A 243 7.76 3.27 14.10
CA TYR A 243 8.34 2.31 13.16
C TYR A 243 9.78 1.92 13.58
N ALA A 244 10.61 2.89 13.91
CA ALA A 244 11.99 2.64 14.35
C ALA A 244 12.01 1.79 15.63
N ALA A 245 11.14 2.06 16.60
CA ALA A 245 11.00 1.28 17.83
C ALA A 245 10.48 -0.13 17.59
N ALA A 246 9.72 -0.36 16.53
CA ALA A 246 9.18 -1.67 16.15
C ALA A 246 10.16 -2.51 15.33
N THR A 247 11.33 -1.98 14.96
CA THR A 247 12.38 -2.65 14.21
C THR A 247 13.60 -2.91 15.09
N GLY A 248 14.31 -3.99 14.84
CA GLY A 248 15.51 -4.36 15.58
C GLY A 248 15.78 -5.87 15.46
N GLU A 249 16.95 -6.30 15.93
CA GLU A 249 17.35 -7.73 15.90
C GLU A 249 16.45 -8.61 16.75
N ASP A 250 15.89 -8.06 17.83
CA ASP A 250 14.95 -8.71 18.73
C ASP A 250 13.49 -8.68 18.24
N LYS A 251 13.24 -8.00 17.11
CA LYS A 251 11.91 -7.85 16.48
C LYS A 251 11.97 -8.24 15.00
N PRO A 252 12.21 -9.53 14.70
CA PRO A 252 12.37 -9.98 13.32
C PRO A 252 11.05 -9.90 12.55
N ALA A 253 11.18 -9.70 11.24
CA ALA A 253 10.04 -9.78 10.34
C ALA A 253 9.48 -11.22 10.28
N ASN A 254 8.16 -11.32 10.04
CA ASN A 254 7.52 -12.60 9.80
C ASN A 254 8.12 -13.25 8.54
N PRO A 255 8.68 -14.48 8.64
CA PRO A 255 9.37 -15.11 7.52
C PRO A 255 8.50 -15.33 6.29
N GLN A 256 7.21 -15.51 6.47
CA GLN A 256 6.24 -15.72 5.38
C GLN A 256 5.95 -14.42 4.61
N PHE A 257 6.07 -13.26 5.25
CA PHE A 257 5.67 -11.96 4.72
C PHE A 257 6.80 -10.93 4.75
N ARG A 258 8.04 -11.36 4.62
CA ARG A 258 9.20 -10.46 4.64
C ARG A 258 9.12 -9.35 3.60
N LEU A 259 8.63 -9.66 2.41
CA LEU A 259 8.50 -8.67 1.35
C LEU A 259 7.50 -7.56 1.75
N ILE A 260 6.35 -7.92 2.30
CA ILE A 260 5.36 -6.93 2.75
C ILE A 260 5.94 -6.05 3.85
N ASP A 261 6.68 -6.61 4.79
CA ASP A 261 7.35 -5.86 5.85
C ASP A 261 8.44 -4.92 5.29
N LYS A 262 9.22 -5.36 4.30
CA LYS A 262 10.20 -4.51 3.61
C LYS A 262 9.54 -3.39 2.81
N MET A 263 8.45 -3.66 2.11
CA MET A 263 7.67 -2.65 1.41
C MET A 263 7.09 -1.60 2.37
N ALA A 264 6.59 -2.02 3.53
CA ALA A 264 6.17 -1.11 4.59
C ALA A 264 7.33 -0.18 5.03
N GLY A 265 8.55 -0.70 5.15
CA GLY A 265 9.75 0.08 5.43
C GLY A 265 10.05 1.14 4.38
N LEU A 266 9.85 0.84 3.09
CA LEU A 266 10.02 1.81 2.01
C LEU A 266 8.98 2.94 2.04
N MET A 267 7.81 2.71 2.60
CA MET A 267 6.77 3.74 2.76
C MET A 267 7.08 4.73 3.90
N VAL A 268 7.99 4.40 4.81
CA VAL A 268 8.28 5.16 6.03
C VAL A 268 9.67 5.82 6.00
N ARG A 269 10.60 5.34 5.18
CA ARG A 269 12.01 5.78 5.16
C ARG A 269 12.29 6.95 4.26
#